data_bbb7270e4b7b1a469bde67ff29ad600c
#
_entry.id   bbb7270e4b7b1a469bde67ff29ad600c
#
_cell.length_a   1.000
_cell.length_b   1.000
_cell.length_c   1.000
_cell.angle_alpha   90.00
_cell.angle_beta   90.00
_cell.angle_gamma   90.00
#
_symmetry.space_group_name_H-M   'P 1'
#
loop_
_entity.id
_entity.type
_entity.pdbx_description
1 polymer ?
#
loop_
_entity_poly.entity_id
_entity_poly.type
_entity_poly.pdbx_seq_one_letter_code
_entity_poly.pdbx_strand_id
1 'polypeptide(L)'
;DAAYETISANRRMILGSGCRTLVLSCPICYKIFKDEYALDGVEVLHYTQFIKRLVDEGKLKLTAGDERIVYHDPCELGRGCGVYKEPREVLAQAGTLVKATKEGDESICCGGSLGSLTLDTRDRAKITESSVANLLANNPQTIVTACPLCLKTFSESVPETVKVQDFAETVSRHL
;
A
#
# COMPACT_ATOMS: atom_id res chain seq x y z
N ASP A 1 -15.69 -8.87 -25.23
CA ASP A 1 -15.77 -8.11 -24.00
C ASP A 1 -14.50 -7.25 -23.87
N ALA A 2 -14.66 -5.92 -23.78
CA ALA A 2 -13.55 -4.95 -23.77
C ALA A 2 -12.51 -5.21 -22.66
N ALA A 3 -12.94 -5.68 -21.49
CA ALA A 3 -12.02 -6.03 -20.40
C ALA A 3 -11.12 -7.20 -20.78
N TYR A 4 -11.68 -8.24 -21.37
CA TYR A 4 -10.93 -9.40 -21.84
C TYR A 4 -9.93 -9.05 -22.95
N GLU A 5 -10.31 -8.18 -23.88
CA GLU A 5 -9.42 -7.71 -24.95
C GLU A 5 -8.25 -6.92 -24.39
N THR A 6 -8.50 -6.06 -23.39
CA THR A 6 -7.48 -5.28 -22.69
C THR A 6 -6.51 -6.20 -21.93
N ILE A 7 -7.02 -7.18 -21.17
CA ILE A 7 -6.20 -8.16 -20.45
C ILE A 7 -5.33 -8.94 -21.46
N SER A 8 -5.90 -9.40 -22.56
CA SER A 8 -5.18 -10.17 -23.58
C SER A 8 -4.09 -9.34 -24.26
N ALA A 9 -4.34 -8.06 -24.54
CA ALA A 9 -3.35 -7.16 -25.13
C ALA A 9 -2.18 -6.89 -24.15
N ASN A 10 -2.49 -6.54 -22.92
CA ASN A 10 -1.49 -6.28 -21.89
C ASN A 10 -0.66 -7.53 -21.58
N ARG A 11 -1.31 -8.70 -21.50
CA ARG A 11 -0.62 -9.98 -21.30
C ARG A 11 0.39 -10.25 -22.39
N ARG A 12 0.03 -10.06 -23.67
CA ARG A 12 0.97 -10.22 -24.80
C ARG A 12 2.16 -9.28 -24.69
N MET A 13 1.95 -8.01 -24.31
CA MET A 13 3.03 -7.05 -24.14
C MET A 13 3.97 -7.44 -23.01
N ILE A 14 3.44 -7.83 -21.84
CA ILE A 14 4.24 -8.22 -20.68
C ILE A 14 5.06 -9.48 -21.00
N LEU A 15 4.44 -10.53 -21.50
CA LEU A 15 5.15 -11.76 -21.85
C LEU A 15 6.16 -11.53 -22.99
N GLY A 16 5.83 -10.67 -23.96
CA GLY A 16 6.71 -10.32 -25.08
C GLY A 16 7.90 -9.46 -24.66
N SER A 17 7.85 -8.78 -23.51
CA SER A 17 8.99 -7.99 -22.98
C SER A 17 10.14 -8.84 -22.45
N GLY A 18 9.90 -10.14 -22.18
CA GLY A 18 10.86 -11.03 -21.55
C GLY A 18 11.14 -10.74 -20.07
N CYS A 19 10.36 -9.87 -19.41
CA CYS A 19 10.51 -9.61 -17.99
C CYS A 19 10.16 -10.86 -17.17
N ARG A 20 10.86 -11.06 -16.05
CA ARG A 20 10.61 -12.15 -15.11
C ARG A 20 9.87 -11.69 -13.85
N THR A 21 9.81 -10.39 -13.62
CA THR A 21 9.13 -9.80 -12.46
C THR A 21 8.38 -8.56 -12.89
N LEU A 22 7.11 -8.50 -12.52
CA LEU A 22 6.23 -7.34 -12.68
C LEU A 22 5.97 -6.73 -11.30
N VAL A 23 6.36 -5.48 -11.11
CA VAL A 23 6.19 -4.77 -9.85
C VAL A 23 5.10 -3.72 -10.00
N LEU A 24 4.16 -3.71 -9.07
CA LEU A 24 2.98 -2.85 -9.10
C LEU A 24 2.89 -2.02 -7.81
N SER A 25 2.59 -0.73 -7.93
CA SER A 25 2.46 0.19 -6.80
C SER A 25 1.02 0.36 -6.30
N CYS A 26 0.04 -0.16 -7.05
CA CYS A 26 -1.38 -0.09 -6.67
C CYS A 26 -1.88 -1.46 -6.24
N PRO A 27 -2.46 -1.61 -5.02
CA PRO A 27 -2.97 -2.87 -4.52
C PRO A 27 -4.04 -3.52 -5.40
N ILE A 28 -4.94 -2.72 -5.97
CA ILE A 28 -5.99 -3.20 -6.88
C ILE A 28 -5.37 -3.75 -8.17
N CYS A 29 -4.41 -3.00 -8.74
CA CYS A 29 -3.68 -3.49 -9.91
C CYS A 29 -2.92 -4.78 -9.58
N TYR A 30 -2.21 -4.82 -8.45
CA TYR A 30 -1.51 -6.02 -8.00
C TYR A 30 -2.43 -7.24 -7.93
N LYS A 31 -3.60 -7.08 -7.30
CA LYS A 31 -4.60 -8.15 -7.20
C LYS A 31 -5.05 -8.62 -8.58
N ILE A 32 -5.45 -7.70 -9.45
CA ILE A 32 -5.95 -8.01 -10.79
C ILE A 32 -4.87 -8.70 -11.64
N PHE A 33 -3.64 -8.18 -11.65
CA PHE A 33 -2.55 -8.79 -12.43
C PHE A 33 -2.16 -10.18 -11.91
N LYS A 34 -2.25 -10.39 -10.60
CA LYS A 34 -1.95 -11.66 -9.96
C LYS A 34 -3.04 -12.71 -10.23
N ASP A 35 -4.31 -12.31 -10.13
CA ASP A 35 -5.44 -13.25 -10.13
C ASP A 35 -6.00 -13.50 -11.54
N GLU A 36 -5.96 -12.48 -12.45
CA GLU A 36 -6.71 -12.52 -13.72
C GLU A 36 -5.81 -12.65 -14.97
N TYR A 37 -4.55 -12.21 -14.89
CA TYR A 37 -3.70 -12.10 -16.08
C TYR A 37 -3.02 -13.41 -16.51
N ALA A 38 -2.94 -14.43 -15.64
CA ALA A 38 -2.28 -15.71 -15.93
C ALA A 38 -0.89 -15.53 -16.58
N LEU A 39 0.00 -14.77 -15.94
CA LEU A 39 1.33 -14.41 -16.45
C LEU A 39 2.34 -15.54 -16.17
N ASP A 40 2.28 -16.61 -16.96
CA ASP A 40 3.15 -17.78 -16.79
C ASP A 40 4.63 -17.38 -16.91
N GLY A 41 5.43 -17.72 -15.89
CA GLY A 41 6.85 -17.41 -15.84
C GLY A 41 7.20 -15.97 -15.45
N VAL A 42 6.20 -15.13 -15.14
CA VAL A 42 6.40 -13.78 -14.59
C VAL A 42 5.90 -13.74 -13.16
N GLU A 43 6.79 -13.42 -12.23
CA GLU A 43 6.43 -13.18 -10.84
C GLU A 43 5.75 -11.82 -10.71
N VAL A 44 4.56 -11.76 -10.13
CA VAL A 44 3.83 -10.51 -9.89
C VAL A 44 3.99 -10.13 -8.43
N LEU A 45 4.53 -8.95 -8.15
CA LEU A 45 4.78 -8.44 -6.81
C LEU A 45 4.15 -7.06 -6.61
N HIS A 46 3.65 -6.84 -5.41
CA HIS A 46 3.45 -5.47 -4.94
C HIS A 46 4.82 -4.85 -4.60
N TYR A 47 4.99 -3.54 -4.85
CA TYR A 47 6.30 -2.89 -4.66
C TYR A 47 6.84 -2.98 -3.22
N THR A 48 5.98 -3.11 -2.20
CA THR A 48 6.40 -3.33 -0.82
C THR A 48 7.13 -4.67 -0.63
N GLN A 49 6.68 -5.71 -1.33
CA GLN A 49 7.33 -7.02 -1.32
C GLN A 49 8.66 -6.99 -2.07
N PHE A 50 8.70 -6.28 -3.20
CA PHE A 50 9.92 -6.12 -3.98
C PHE A 50 10.98 -5.32 -3.21
N ILE A 51 10.61 -4.20 -2.58
CA ILE A 51 11.51 -3.40 -1.73
C ILE A 51 12.01 -4.25 -0.54
N LYS A 52 11.11 -5.00 0.13
CA LYS A 52 11.53 -5.92 1.20
C LYS A 52 12.59 -6.92 0.73
N ARG A 53 12.40 -7.51 -0.44
CA ARG A 53 13.39 -8.42 -1.06
C ARG A 53 14.75 -7.72 -1.26
N LEU A 54 14.75 -6.49 -1.79
CA LEU A 54 15.99 -5.73 -1.99
C LEU A 54 16.71 -5.42 -0.67
N VAL A 55 15.96 -5.16 0.39
CA VAL A 55 16.49 -4.95 1.75
C VAL A 55 17.10 -6.26 2.27
N ASP A 56 16.40 -7.39 2.15
CA ASP A 56 16.89 -8.70 2.60
C ASP A 56 18.13 -9.17 1.87
N GLU A 57 18.24 -8.83 0.58
CA GLU A 57 19.42 -9.12 -0.25
C GLU A 57 20.57 -8.12 -0.01
N GLY A 58 20.39 -7.15 0.89
CA GLY A 58 21.39 -6.10 1.16
C GLY A 58 21.64 -5.12 0.01
N LYS A 59 20.75 -5.11 -0.99
CA LYS A 59 20.80 -4.18 -2.15
C LYS A 59 20.30 -2.79 -1.79
N LEU A 60 19.40 -2.71 -0.82
CA LEU A 60 18.98 -1.47 -0.17
C LEU A 60 19.34 -1.53 1.32
N LYS A 61 19.97 -0.47 1.82
CA LYS A 61 20.35 -0.35 3.23
C LYS A 61 19.67 0.88 3.80
N LEU A 62 18.80 0.66 4.76
CA LEU A 62 18.07 1.75 5.39
C LEU A 62 18.86 2.30 6.59
N THR A 63 18.83 3.61 6.73
CA THR A 63 19.32 4.32 7.90
C THR A 63 18.15 4.55 8.86
N ALA A 64 18.27 4.08 10.10
CA ALA A 64 17.24 4.25 11.10
C ALA A 64 17.06 5.72 11.47
N GLY A 65 15.81 6.20 11.50
CA GLY A 65 15.41 7.49 12.02
C GLY A 65 14.67 7.35 13.35
N ASP A 66 14.35 8.49 13.97
CA ASP A 66 13.58 8.60 15.21
C ASP A 66 12.09 8.94 14.96
N GLU A 67 11.70 9.10 13.70
CA GLU A 67 10.33 9.44 13.31
C GLU A 67 9.34 8.35 13.75
N ARG A 68 8.23 8.79 14.38
CA ARG A 68 7.14 7.90 14.82
C ARG A 68 6.19 7.67 13.63
N ILE A 69 6.24 6.48 13.08
CA ILE A 69 5.51 6.06 11.87
C ILE A 69 4.35 5.15 12.27
N VAL A 70 3.14 5.43 11.77
CA VAL A 70 2.04 4.46 11.76
C VAL A 70 1.82 3.97 10.33
N TYR A 71 1.69 2.67 10.16
CA TYR A 71 1.37 2.09 8.85
C TYR A 71 -0.13 1.84 8.73
N HIS A 72 -0.73 2.41 7.69
CA HIS A 72 -2.09 2.07 7.28
C HIS A 72 -2.06 0.86 6.33
N ASP A 73 -2.77 -0.20 6.68
CA ASP A 73 -2.95 -1.38 5.83
C ASP A 73 -4.01 -1.10 4.75
N PRO A 74 -3.62 -0.95 3.46
CA PRO A 74 -4.61 -0.81 2.41
C PRO A 74 -5.47 -2.08 2.31
N CYS A 75 -6.78 -1.93 2.25
CA CYS A 75 -7.73 -3.05 2.32
C CYS A 75 -7.48 -4.10 1.22
N GLU A 76 -7.21 -3.66 0.00
CA GLU A 76 -6.94 -4.57 -1.13
C GLU A 76 -5.57 -5.24 -1.04
N LEU A 77 -4.57 -4.60 -0.39
CA LEU A 77 -3.26 -5.21 -0.18
C LEU A 77 -3.28 -6.21 0.97
N GLY A 78 -3.84 -5.80 2.12
CA GLY A 78 -3.95 -6.63 3.31
C GLY A 78 -5.02 -7.71 3.16
N ARG A 79 -6.29 -7.36 3.35
CA ARG A 79 -7.39 -8.33 3.28
C ARG A 79 -7.57 -8.96 1.90
N GLY A 80 -7.30 -8.21 0.83
CA GLY A 80 -7.42 -8.71 -0.54
C GLY A 80 -6.29 -9.63 -0.98
N CYS A 81 -5.06 -9.44 -0.50
CA CYS A 81 -3.87 -10.15 -0.99
C CYS A 81 -2.99 -10.76 0.10
N GLY A 82 -3.28 -10.56 1.39
CA GLY A 82 -2.54 -11.13 2.52
C GLY A 82 -1.17 -10.48 2.79
N VAL A 83 -0.90 -9.30 2.22
CA VAL A 83 0.39 -8.60 2.38
C VAL A 83 0.32 -7.65 3.57
N TYR A 84 0.88 -8.06 4.70
CA TYR A 84 0.89 -7.32 5.96
C TYR A 84 2.28 -7.14 6.55
N LYS A 85 3.12 -8.15 6.37
CA LYS A 85 4.40 -8.29 7.07
C LYS A 85 5.50 -7.46 6.40
N GLU A 86 5.63 -7.56 5.10
CA GLU A 86 6.71 -6.97 4.32
C GLU A 86 6.82 -5.45 4.50
N PRO A 87 5.71 -4.66 4.39
CA PRO A 87 5.81 -3.23 4.61
C PRO A 87 6.22 -2.87 6.04
N ARG A 88 5.75 -3.61 7.04
CA ARG A 88 6.12 -3.36 8.44
C ARG A 88 7.57 -3.64 8.73
N GLU A 89 8.11 -4.74 8.23
CA GLU A 89 9.52 -5.12 8.42
C GLU A 89 10.50 -4.13 7.78
N VAL A 90 10.10 -3.50 6.68
CA VAL A 90 10.89 -2.43 6.06
C VAL A 90 10.79 -1.14 6.86
N LEU A 91 9.57 -0.69 7.21
CA LEU A 91 9.36 0.55 7.95
C LEU A 91 9.96 0.52 9.35
N ALA A 92 10.01 -0.64 10.00
CA ALA A 92 10.66 -0.81 11.31
C ALA A 92 12.19 -0.58 11.25
N GLN A 93 12.80 -0.61 10.07
CA GLN A 93 14.21 -0.25 9.89
C GLN A 93 14.39 1.24 9.60
N ALA A 94 13.34 1.93 9.16
CA ALA A 94 13.37 3.35 8.83
C ALA A 94 13.05 4.26 10.03
N GLY A 95 12.20 3.79 10.97
CA GLY A 95 11.77 4.60 12.11
C GLY A 95 11.10 3.80 13.21
N THR A 96 10.54 4.50 14.19
CA THR A 96 9.77 3.88 15.28
C THR A 96 8.35 3.59 14.82
N LEU A 97 8.07 2.32 14.52
CA LEU A 97 6.74 1.90 14.11
C LEU A 97 5.78 1.87 15.30
N VAL A 98 4.79 2.76 15.33
CA VAL A 98 3.73 2.80 16.34
C VAL A 98 2.47 2.09 15.82
N LYS A 99 1.72 1.48 16.73
CA LYS A 99 0.50 0.74 16.37
C LYS A 99 -0.69 1.67 16.17
N ALA A 100 -1.54 1.36 15.20
CA ALA A 100 -2.91 1.84 15.20
C ALA A 100 -3.75 1.08 16.23
N THR A 101 -4.92 1.58 16.59
CA THR A 101 -5.84 0.83 17.51
C THR A 101 -6.31 -0.47 16.86
N LYS A 102 -6.56 -0.43 15.55
CA LYS A 102 -6.90 -1.58 14.70
C LYS A 102 -5.94 -1.59 13.52
N GLU A 103 -5.23 -2.70 13.34
CA GLU A 103 -4.25 -2.87 12.26
C GLU A 103 -4.34 -4.29 11.67
N GLY A 104 -3.62 -4.54 10.59
CA GLY A 104 -3.65 -5.82 9.90
C GLY A 104 -5.01 -6.09 9.26
N ASP A 105 -5.58 -7.25 9.53
CA ASP A 105 -6.89 -7.68 9.03
C ASP A 105 -8.06 -6.89 9.63
N GLU A 106 -7.90 -6.37 10.85
CA GLU A 106 -8.88 -5.49 11.51
C GLU A 106 -8.78 -4.01 11.08
N SER A 107 -7.82 -3.65 10.22
CA SER A 107 -7.60 -2.26 9.80
C SER A 107 -8.86 -1.62 9.21
N ILE A 108 -9.06 -0.33 9.52
CA ILE A 108 -10.20 0.45 8.99
C ILE A 108 -9.84 0.95 7.59
N CYS A 109 -10.77 0.78 6.63
CA CYS A 109 -10.60 1.28 5.26
C CYS A 109 -10.43 2.81 5.24
N CYS A 110 -9.65 3.32 4.29
CA CYS A 110 -9.51 4.77 4.10
C CYS A 110 -10.78 5.48 3.62
N GLY A 111 -11.81 4.73 3.20
CA GLY A 111 -13.06 5.28 2.64
C GLY A 111 -13.02 5.55 1.14
N GLY A 112 -11.85 5.44 0.51
CA GLY A 112 -11.66 5.70 -0.92
C GLY A 112 -11.73 4.48 -1.84
N SER A 113 -11.87 3.25 -1.31
CA SER A 113 -11.80 2.04 -2.11
C SER A 113 -12.98 1.88 -3.08
N LEU A 114 -12.81 1.01 -4.09
CA LEU A 114 -13.87 0.69 -5.07
C LEU A 114 -15.16 0.20 -4.40
N GLY A 115 -15.06 -0.57 -3.30
CA GLY A 115 -16.21 -1.02 -2.53
C GLY A 115 -17.02 0.11 -1.88
N SER A 116 -16.40 1.28 -1.65
CA SER A 116 -17.09 2.45 -1.11
C SER A 116 -17.76 3.33 -2.17
N LEU A 117 -17.62 3.01 -3.46
CA LEU A 117 -18.28 3.76 -4.55
C LEU A 117 -19.82 3.65 -4.51
N THR A 118 -20.35 2.62 -3.83
CA THR A 118 -21.79 2.44 -3.61
C THR A 118 -22.33 3.28 -2.44
N LEU A 119 -21.45 3.89 -1.64
CA LEU A 119 -21.80 4.73 -0.51
C LEU A 119 -21.86 6.19 -0.94
N ASP A 120 -22.71 6.95 -0.29
CA ASP A 120 -22.73 8.40 -0.48
C ASP A 120 -21.48 9.08 0.11
N THR A 121 -21.26 10.33 -0.27
CA THR A 121 -20.08 11.09 0.16
C THR A 121 -19.98 11.26 1.67
N ARG A 122 -21.12 11.41 2.34
CA ARG A 122 -21.19 11.61 3.80
C ARG A 122 -20.77 10.35 4.56
N ASP A 123 -21.23 9.19 4.10
CA ASP A 123 -20.87 7.92 4.75
C ASP A 123 -19.42 7.54 4.49
N ARG A 124 -18.89 7.86 3.29
CA ARG A 124 -17.45 7.72 3.02
C ARG A 124 -16.61 8.61 3.93
N ALA A 125 -17.02 9.87 4.14
CA ALA A 125 -16.33 10.78 5.06
C ALA A 125 -16.26 10.23 6.48
N LYS A 126 -17.34 9.66 7.02
CA LYS A 126 -17.36 9.02 8.36
C LYS A 126 -16.38 7.86 8.46
N ILE A 127 -16.24 7.03 7.39
CA ILE A 127 -15.26 5.95 7.35
C ILE A 127 -13.85 6.54 7.40
N THR A 128 -13.59 7.57 6.61
CA THR A 128 -12.28 8.25 6.59
C THR A 128 -11.95 8.86 7.96
N GLU A 129 -12.87 9.57 8.59
CA GLU A 129 -12.71 10.13 9.92
C GLU A 129 -12.40 9.06 10.98
N SER A 130 -13.13 7.94 10.94
CA SER A 130 -12.88 6.80 11.83
C SER A 130 -11.51 6.17 11.58
N SER A 131 -11.08 6.08 10.31
CA SER A 131 -9.76 5.56 9.96
C SER A 131 -8.64 6.50 10.43
N VAL A 132 -8.79 7.80 10.25
CA VAL A 132 -7.84 8.80 10.74
C VAL A 132 -7.72 8.74 12.27
N ALA A 133 -8.84 8.72 13.00
CA ALA A 133 -8.83 8.61 14.46
C ALA A 133 -8.12 7.33 14.93
N ASN A 134 -8.34 6.20 14.25
CA ASN A 134 -7.68 4.93 14.51
C ASN A 134 -6.16 5.02 14.34
N LEU A 135 -5.69 5.66 13.27
CA LEU A 135 -4.27 5.81 12.97
C LEU A 135 -3.56 6.77 13.92
N LEU A 136 -4.23 7.84 14.33
CA LEU A 136 -3.67 8.89 15.21
C LEU A 136 -3.66 8.52 16.69
N ALA A 137 -4.25 7.40 17.11
CA ALA A 137 -4.45 7.03 18.51
C ALA A 137 -3.14 7.01 19.35
N ASN A 138 -1.99 6.70 18.76
CA ASN A 138 -0.71 6.65 19.43
C ASN A 138 0.26 7.77 19.00
N ASN A 139 -0.29 8.93 18.60
CA ASN A 139 0.46 10.15 18.26
C ASN A 139 1.63 9.91 17.28
N PRO A 140 1.39 9.37 16.06
CA PRO A 140 2.40 9.29 15.04
C PRO A 140 2.72 10.68 14.48
N GLN A 141 3.93 10.86 13.95
CA GLN A 141 4.32 12.04 13.18
C GLN A 141 3.96 11.86 11.71
N THR A 142 3.99 10.60 11.24
CA THR A 142 3.75 10.25 9.84
C THR A 142 2.85 9.03 9.72
N ILE A 143 1.83 9.16 8.88
CA ILE A 143 1.04 8.03 8.38
C ILE A 143 1.68 7.58 7.07
N VAL A 144 2.06 6.32 7.00
CA VAL A 144 2.59 5.71 5.78
C VAL A 144 1.57 4.71 5.22
N THR A 145 1.33 4.76 3.93
CA THR A 145 0.46 3.82 3.23
C THR A 145 1.08 3.36 1.92
N ALA A 146 0.73 2.18 1.48
CA ALA A 146 1.20 1.59 0.23
C ALA A 146 0.07 1.49 -0.82
N CYS A 147 -0.74 2.55 -0.93
CA CYS A 147 -1.81 2.65 -1.91
C CYS A 147 -2.02 4.11 -2.31
N PRO A 148 -1.95 4.45 -3.60
CA PRO A 148 -2.09 5.83 -4.06
C PRO A 148 -3.45 6.45 -3.73
N LEU A 149 -4.51 5.65 -3.69
CA LEU A 149 -5.84 6.13 -3.32
C LEU A 149 -5.92 6.43 -1.82
N CYS A 150 -5.35 5.57 -0.96
CA CYS A 150 -5.29 5.83 0.48
C CYS A 150 -4.41 7.07 0.77
N LEU A 151 -3.28 7.20 0.06
CA LEU A 151 -2.41 8.38 0.15
C LEU A 151 -3.19 9.66 -0.10
N LYS A 152 -3.91 9.74 -1.23
CA LYS A 152 -4.73 10.88 -1.58
C LYS A 152 -5.79 11.17 -0.51
N THR A 153 -6.55 10.14 -0.10
CA THR A 153 -7.65 10.31 0.87
C THR A 153 -7.15 10.86 2.20
N PHE A 154 -6.06 10.30 2.74
CA PHE A 154 -5.52 10.76 4.02
C PHE A 154 -4.85 12.13 3.91
N SER A 155 -4.15 12.45 2.81
CA SER A 155 -3.55 13.77 2.61
C SER A 155 -4.58 14.92 2.65
N GLU A 156 -5.84 14.62 2.31
CA GLU A 156 -6.95 15.57 2.35
C GLU A 156 -7.70 15.60 3.69
N SER A 157 -7.38 14.67 4.63
CA SER A 157 -8.24 14.40 5.80
C SER A 157 -7.53 14.47 7.14
N VAL A 158 -6.19 14.49 7.18
CA VAL A 158 -5.43 14.56 8.44
C VAL A 158 -5.09 16.01 8.81
N PRO A 159 -4.82 16.30 10.11
CA PRO A 159 -4.31 17.61 10.53
C PRO A 159 -2.96 17.92 9.85
N GLU A 160 -2.69 19.20 9.58
CA GLU A 160 -1.41 19.66 8.99
C GLU A 160 -0.16 19.28 9.79
N THR A 161 -0.33 18.97 11.07
CA THR A 161 0.75 18.53 11.96
C THR A 161 1.22 17.10 11.73
N VAL A 162 0.46 16.31 10.94
CA VAL A 162 0.75 14.92 10.63
C VAL A 162 1.06 14.78 9.15
N LYS A 163 2.19 14.18 8.84
CA LYS A 163 2.56 13.91 7.44
C LYS A 163 1.84 12.66 6.94
N VAL A 164 1.51 12.65 5.66
CA VAL A 164 1.04 11.45 4.95
C VAL A 164 2.00 11.16 3.81
N GLN A 165 2.50 9.94 3.73
CA GLN A 165 3.52 9.57 2.77
C GLN A 165 3.25 8.22 2.12
N ASP A 166 3.70 8.10 0.87
CA ASP A 166 3.83 6.80 0.23
C ASP A 166 4.95 5.98 0.89
N PHE A 167 4.78 4.68 0.90
CA PHE A 167 5.77 3.75 1.44
C PHE A 167 7.15 3.90 0.75
N ALA A 168 7.19 4.04 -0.58
CA ALA A 168 8.44 4.20 -1.30
C ALA A 168 9.12 5.56 -1.04
N GLU A 169 8.34 6.63 -0.85
CA GLU A 169 8.86 7.94 -0.45
C GLU A 169 9.53 7.86 0.93
N THR A 170 8.88 7.18 1.88
CA THR A 170 9.45 6.96 3.22
C THR A 170 10.74 6.17 3.12
N VAL A 171 10.77 5.05 2.40
CA VAL A 171 11.98 4.25 2.18
C VAL A 171 13.09 5.08 1.54
N SER A 172 12.77 5.85 0.49
CA SER A 172 13.77 6.66 -0.24
C SER A 172 14.47 7.71 0.62
N ARG A 173 13.78 8.25 1.64
CA ARG A 173 14.38 9.22 2.57
C ARG A 173 15.34 8.59 3.57
N HIS A 174 15.33 7.30 3.71
CA HIS A 174 16.15 6.53 4.64
C HIS A 174 17.25 5.71 3.96
N LEU A 175 17.42 5.85 2.63
CA LEU A 175 18.55 5.32 1.88
C LEU A 175 19.78 6.24 2.04
#